data_6f173e79df809e116ea778150f678be4
#
_entry.id   6f173e79df809e116ea778150f678be4
#
_cell.length_a   1.000
_cell.length_b   1.000
_cell.length_c   1.000
_cell.angle_alpha   90.00
_cell.angle_beta   90.00
_cell.angle_gamma   90.00
#
_symmetry.space_group_name_H-M   'P 1'
#
loop_
_entity.id
_entity.type
_entity.pdbx_description
1 polymer ?
#
loop_
_entity_poly.entity_id
_entity_poly.type
_entity_poly.pdbx_seq_one_letter_code
_entity_poly.pdbx_strand_id
1 'polypeptide(L)'
;MRLLLVTACAVLATGCESFSNRVDASRQDRCQRADWAQVGERDGVEGANTMAERYAHICGELFQPGPYQEGLRKGAARRPRPPV
;
A
#
# COMPACT_ATOMS: atom_id res chain seq x y z
N MET A 1 -26.74 -33.01 -17.57
CA MET A 1 -27.07 -31.91 -16.65
C MET A 1 -26.13 -31.81 -15.48
N ARG A 2 -25.74 -32.91 -14.83
CA ARG A 2 -24.78 -32.84 -13.71
C ARG A 2 -23.38 -32.33 -14.09
N LEU A 3 -22.91 -32.69 -15.29
CA LEU A 3 -21.62 -32.24 -15.82
C LEU A 3 -21.57 -30.71 -16.01
N LEU A 4 -22.66 -30.09 -16.43
CA LEU A 4 -22.76 -28.66 -16.64
C LEU A 4 -22.67 -27.87 -15.32
N LEU A 5 -23.26 -28.37 -14.23
CA LEU A 5 -23.22 -27.77 -12.92
C LEU A 5 -21.80 -27.78 -12.34
N VAL A 6 -21.06 -28.89 -12.51
CA VAL A 6 -19.67 -29.00 -12.04
C VAL A 6 -18.77 -28.02 -12.77
N THR A 7 -18.96 -27.86 -14.08
CA THR A 7 -18.19 -26.92 -14.90
C THR A 7 -18.42 -25.47 -14.46
N ALA A 8 -19.65 -25.10 -14.14
CA ALA A 8 -19.99 -23.76 -13.68
C ALA A 8 -19.30 -23.42 -12.35
N CYS A 9 -19.25 -24.36 -11.40
CA CYS A 9 -18.55 -24.17 -10.12
C CYS A 9 -17.05 -23.98 -10.33
N ALA A 10 -16.42 -24.71 -11.24
CA ALA A 10 -15.00 -24.60 -11.54
C ALA A 10 -14.65 -23.22 -12.11
N VAL A 11 -15.49 -22.68 -12.98
CA VAL A 11 -15.29 -21.34 -13.57
C VAL A 11 -15.36 -20.26 -12.50
N LEU A 12 -16.28 -20.35 -11.55
CA LEU A 12 -16.39 -19.39 -10.45
C LEU A 12 -15.16 -19.40 -9.55
N ALA A 13 -14.63 -20.58 -9.23
CA ALA A 13 -13.40 -20.70 -8.42
C ALA A 13 -12.19 -20.06 -9.11
N THR A 14 -12.03 -20.30 -10.41
CA THR A 14 -10.95 -19.71 -11.20
C THR A 14 -11.04 -18.19 -11.23
N GLY A 15 -12.25 -17.63 -11.32
CA GLY A 15 -12.48 -16.18 -11.32
C GLY A 15 -12.01 -15.51 -10.03
N CYS A 16 -12.25 -16.13 -8.88
CA CYS A 16 -11.80 -15.60 -7.58
C CYS A 16 -10.28 -15.57 -7.45
N GLU A 17 -9.59 -16.60 -7.90
CA GLU A 17 -8.13 -16.65 -7.88
C GLU A 17 -7.50 -15.56 -8.75
N SER A 18 -8.04 -15.35 -9.95
CA SER A 18 -7.57 -14.30 -10.86
C SER A 18 -7.70 -12.91 -10.25
N PHE A 19 -8.79 -12.66 -9.54
CA PHE A 19 -9.00 -11.37 -8.87
C PHE A 19 -7.96 -11.13 -7.77
N SER A 20 -7.69 -12.10 -6.92
CA SER A 20 -6.67 -12.01 -5.87
C SER A 20 -5.28 -11.72 -6.44
N ASN A 21 -4.90 -12.40 -7.52
CA ASN A 21 -3.60 -12.20 -8.17
C ASN A 21 -3.46 -10.78 -8.73
N ARG A 22 -4.53 -10.22 -9.28
CA ARG A 22 -4.53 -8.84 -9.79
C ARG A 22 -4.36 -7.82 -8.68
N VAL A 23 -4.99 -8.04 -7.54
CA VAL A 23 -4.87 -7.14 -6.38
C VAL A 23 -3.44 -7.14 -5.85
N ASP A 24 -2.81 -8.32 -5.72
CA ASP A 24 -1.43 -8.44 -5.26
C ASP A 24 -0.45 -7.78 -6.22
N ALA A 25 -0.60 -7.99 -7.52
CA ALA A 25 0.23 -7.36 -8.55
C ALA A 25 0.09 -5.84 -8.51
N SER A 26 -1.11 -5.33 -8.31
CA SER A 26 -1.37 -3.89 -8.20
C SER A 26 -0.70 -3.28 -6.98
N ARG A 27 -0.69 -3.97 -5.84
CA ARG A 27 0.00 -3.52 -4.62
C ARG A 27 1.50 -3.44 -4.83
N GLN A 28 2.10 -4.48 -5.43
CA GLN A 28 3.53 -4.48 -5.74
C GLN A 28 3.90 -3.34 -6.68
N ASP A 29 3.11 -3.09 -7.70
CA ASP A 29 3.35 -2.00 -8.64
C ASP A 29 3.35 -0.64 -7.94
N ARG A 30 2.39 -0.40 -7.06
CA ARG A 30 2.33 0.85 -6.28
C ARG A 30 3.53 0.98 -5.36
N CYS A 31 3.94 -0.08 -4.69
CA CYS A 31 5.10 -0.07 -3.80
C CYS A 31 6.39 0.23 -4.54
N GLN A 32 6.56 -0.31 -5.77
CA GLN A 32 7.74 -0.06 -6.60
C GLN A 32 7.80 1.37 -7.12
N ARG A 33 6.66 1.95 -7.46
CA ARG A 33 6.57 3.30 -8.03
C ARG A 33 6.51 4.40 -6.99
N ALA A 34 6.28 4.06 -5.73
CA ALA A 34 6.13 5.05 -4.68
C ALA A 34 7.42 5.85 -4.48
N ASP A 35 7.29 7.17 -4.46
CA ASP A 35 8.33 8.07 -3.97
C ASP A 35 8.20 8.14 -2.46
N TRP A 36 8.99 7.34 -1.75
CA TRP A 36 8.86 7.22 -0.31
C TRP A 36 9.19 8.51 0.44
N ALA A 37 10.08 9.33 -0.10
CA ALA A 37 10.35 10.65 0.47
C ALA A 37 9.09 11.54 0.40
N GLN A 38 8.40 11.54 -0.73
CA GLN A 38 7.17 12.30 -0.91
C GLN A 38 6.02 11.76 -0.04
N VAL A 39 5.90 10.45 0.05
CA VAL A 39 4.92 9.80 0.92
C VAL A 39 5.16 10.19 2.37
N GLY A 40 6.43 10.14 2.81
CA GLY A 40 6.81 10.56 4.15
C GLY A 40 6.50 12.02 4.42
N GLU A 41 6.78 12.90 3.46
CA GLU A 41 6.52 14.33 3.58
C GLU A 41 5.03 14.60 3.78
N ARG A 42 4.18 13.97 2.99
CA ARG A 42 2.72 14.07 3.15
C ARG A 42 2.27 13.57 4.52
N ASP A 43 2.76 12.39 4.93
CA ASP A 43 2.40 11.81 6.22
C ASP A 43 2.89 12.68 7.38
N GLY A 44 4.06 13.29 7.24
CA GLY A 44 4.61 14.22 8.23
C GLY A 44 3.74 15.46 8.42
N VAL A 45 3.28 16.04 7.32
CA VAL A 45 2.35 17.18 7.36
C VAL A 45 1.04 16.80 8.05
N GLU A 46 0.53 15.61 7.78
CA GLU A 46 -0.72 15.10 8.36
C GLU A 46 -0.56 14.59 9.80
N GLY A 47 0.67 14.36 10.24
CA GLY A 47 0.94 13.83 11.57
C GLY A 47 0.79 12.31 11.69
N ALA A 48 0.90 11.58 10.59
CA ALA A 48 0.69 10.14 10.55
C ALA A 48 1.98 9.35 10.81
N ASN A 49 2.56 9.49 12.00
CA ASN A 49 3.87 8.96 12.36
C ASN A 49 3.95 7.42 12.40
N THR A 50 2.81 6.76 12.59
CA THR A 50 2.78 5.29 12.76
C THR A 50 2.63 4.51 11.46
N MET A 51 2.57 5.19 10.33
CA MET A 51 2.34 4.55 9.03
C MET A 51 3.52 3.73 8.51
N ALA A 52 4.73 3.97 9.02
CA ALA A 52 5.95 3.27 8.59
C ALA A 52 5.83 1.75 8.73
N GLU A 53 5.31 1.26 9.86
CA GLU A 53 5.13 -0.17 10.09
C GLU A 53 4.12 -0.77 9.12
N ARG A 54 3.08 -0.03 8.83
CA ARG A 54 2.04 -0.46 7.89
C ARG A 54 2.61 -0.59 6.48
N TYR A 55 3.41 0.38 6.03
CA TYR A 55 4.04 0.32 4.72
C TYR A 55 5.05 -0.82 4.64
N ALA A 56 5.83 -1.06 5.69
CA ALA A 56 6.75 -2.18 5.75
C ALA A 56 6.02 -3.51 5.66
N HIS A 57 4.87 -3.63 6.30
CA HIS A 57 4.05 -4.84 6.23
C HIS A 57 3.45 -5.06 4.83
N ILE A 58 2.94 -4.00 4.21
CA ILE A 58 2.28 -4.09 2.89
C ILE A 58 3.30 -4.26 1.77
N CYS A 59 4.38 -3.50 1.79
CA CYS A 59 5.35 -3.42 0.69
C CYS A 59 6.60 -4.27 0.91
N GLY A 60 6.85 -4.70 2.14
CA GLY A 60 8.03 -5.50 2.47
C GLY A 60 9.33 -4.80 2.07
N GLU A 61 10.16 -5.48 1.30
CA GLU A 61 11.47 -4.97 0.86
C GLU A 61 11.37 -3.76 -0.06
N LEU A 62 10.23 -3.54 -0.69
CA LEU A 62 10.03 -2.38 -1.57
C LEU A 62 9.84 -1.08 -0.79
N PHE A 63 9.47 -1.16 0.48
CA PHE A 63 9.41 0.02 1.33
C PHE A 63 10.81 0.49 1.69
N GLN A 64 11.09 1.78 1.46
CA GLN A 64 12.39 2.39 1.77
C GLN A 64 12.27 3.28 3.00
N PRO A 65 12.64 2.77 4.18
CA PRO A 65 12.47 3.53 5.44
C PRO A 65 13.31 4.79 5.51
N GLY A 66 14.52 4.80 4.94
CA GLY A 66 15.40 5.95 4.95
C GLY A 66 14.78 7.20 4.29
N PRO A 67 14.43 7.15 3.00
CA PRO A 67 13.74 8.26 2.32
C PRO A 67 12.42 8.64 2.99
N TYR A 68 11.65 7.65 3.44
CA TYR A 68 10.40 7.90 4.13
C TYR A 68 10.59 8.72 5.41
N GLN A 69 11.56 8.35 6.26
CA GLN A 69 11.86 9.04 7.50
C GLN A 69 12.33 10.47 7.25
N GLU A 70 13.14 10.68 6.22
CA GLU A 70 13.59 12.00 5.85
C GLU A 70 12.42 12.87 5.41
N GLY A 71 11.53 12.33 4.58
CA GLY A 71 10.31 13.01 4.17
C GLY A 71 9.42 13.35 5.36
N LEU A 72 9.28 12.41 6.29
CA LEU A 72 8.50 12.59 7.51
C LEU A 72 8.98 13.80 8.32
N ARG A 73 10.30 13.94 8.47
CA ARG A 73 10.88 15.09 9.17
C ARG A 73 10.59 16.40 8.45
N LYS A 74 10.74 16.42 7.12
CA LYS A 74 10.44 17.63 6.33
C LYS A 74 8.98 18.01 6.43
N GLY A 75 8.08 17.04 6.33
CA GLY A 75 6.65 17.27 6.45
C GLY A 75 6.25 17.75 7.84
N ALA A 76 6.82 17.15 8.88
CA ALA A 76 6.56 17.55 10.27
C ALA A 76 7.02 18.97 10.53
N ALA A 77 8.14 19.40 9.95
CA ALA A 77 8.64 20.77 10.08
C ALA A 77 7.71 21.81 9.44
N ARG A 78 6.96 21.40 8.41
CA ARG A 78 5.98 22.29 7.74
C ARG A 78 4.58 22.16 8.30
N ARG A 79 4.38 21.29 9.28
CA ARG A 79 3.07 21.07 9.89
C ARG A 79 2.63 22.35 10.62
N PRO A 80 1.39 22.86 10.35
CA PRO A 80 0.90 24.03 11.07
C PRO A 80 0.75 23.70 12.56
N ARG A 81 1.24 24.62 13.40
CA ARG A 81 1.05 24.47 14.85
C ARG A 81 -0.41 24.68 15.19
N PRO A 82 -1.00 23.85 16.07
CA PRO A 82 -2.36 24.10 16.51
C PRO A 82 -2.44 25.44 17.23
N PRO A 83 -3.53 26.19 17.07
CA PRO A 83 -3.71 27.44 17.80
C PRO A 83 -3.74 27.18 19.31
N VAL A 84 -3.00 27.98 20.05
CA VAL A 84 -2.88 27.84 21.49
C VAL A 84 -4.14 28.41 22.17
#